data_ef3e8716493b9bafcf2d674eece75c40
#
_entry.id   ef3e8716493b9bafcf2d674eece75c40
#
_cell.length_a   1.000
_cell.length_b   1.000
_cell.length_c   1.000
_cell.angle_alpha   90.00
_cell.angle_beta   90.00
_cell.angle_gamma   90.00
#
_symmetry.space_group_name_H-M   'P 1'
#
loop_
_entity.id
_entity.type
_entity.pdbx_description
1 polymer ?
#
loop_
_entity_poly.entity_id
_entity_poly.type
_entity_poly.pdbx_seq_one_letter_code
_entity_poly.pdbx_strand_id
1 'polypeptide(L)'
;MFYRRGVRSESRRSTVPTFYVMDVWKAAAERARTHGDVLVLAAGQPSTPAPGPVLRATKAALDDELLGYTETFGIPELREAIAAHHRDGYGIEAEADDVVITTGSSGAFTLLFLAAFDIGDTVVVARPGYPAYRNTLTALGCRVIELDCGPQTRFQPTVAMLEELPEPPAGLIVASPANPTGTMIAPEELAALARWCDAHGTLLISDEIYHGIAYSDSGGDTEPVSSAWETSRESVVIGSVSKYFSMTGWRLGWMLAPRRLRPALQRLASNMTVCPPAISQYAAVHAFGAEAKTELDGHVRRYARNRALLLEGLPALGITDLAPADGAFYAYADIGHLSQDSTRWCADLLAHTGVALAPGIDFDTRNGHRTVRFSFAGATADIEEALARLARYSI
;
A
#
# COMPACT_ATOMS: atom_id res chain seq x y z
N MET A 1 -5.78 50.10 23.27
CA MET A 1 -4.77 49.03 23.41
C MET A 1 -5.18 47.91 22.48
N PHE A 2 -4.69 47.88 21.23
CA PHE A 2 -5.04 46.86 20.25
C PHE A 2 -4.19 45.61 20.53
N TYR A 3 -4.83 44.54 21.04
CA TYR A 3 -4.24 43.23 21.08
C TYR A 3 -3.92 42.79 19.63
N ARG A 4 -2.66 42.80 19.23
CA ARG A 4 -2.24 42.03 18.07
C ARG A 4 -2.51 40.55 18.39
N ARG A 5 -3.60 39.99 17.86
CA ARG A 5 -3.77 38.53 17.81
C ARG A 5 -2.57 38.01 17.03
N GLY A 6 -1.68 37.28 17.70
CA GLY A 6 -0.56 36.61 17.04
C GLY A 6 -1.09 35.73 15.89
N VAL A 7 -0.33 35.62 14.83
CA VAL A 7 -0.63 34.67 13.74
C VAL A 7 -0.85 33.29 14.35
N ARG A 8 -1.96 32.66 13.99
CA ARG A 8 -2.30 31.33 14.52
C ARG A 8 -1.20 30.33 14.10
N SER A 9 -0.62 29.62 15.04
CA SER A 9 0.33 28.54 14.76
C SER A 9 -0.36 27.37 14.05
N GLU A 10 0.42 26.43 13.53
CA GLU A 10 -0.07 25.15 12.99
C GLU A 10 -1.00 24.44 13.98
N SER A 11 -1.89 23.61 13.45
CA SER A 11 -2.73 22.77 14.30
C SER A 11 -1.88 21.63 14.90
N ARG A 12 -2.23 21.16 16.10
CA ARG A 12 -1.56 19.99 16.70
C ARG A 12 -1.67 18.73 15.85
N ARG A 13 -2.68 18.64 14.99
CA ARG A 13 -2.91 17.51 14.07
C ARG A 13 -1.89 17.46 12.94
N SER A 14 -1.23 18.57 12.61
CA SER A 14 -0.22 18.63 11.54
C SER A 14 1.19 18.24 12.01
N THR A 15 1.38 17.92 13.29
CA THR A 15 2.69 17.53 13.84
C THR A 15 3.01 16.05 13.67
N VAL A 16 2.47 15.40 12.63
CA VAL A 16 2.84 14.02 12.27
C VAL A 16 4.22 13.97 11.63
N PRO A 17 4.95 12.83 11.76
CA PRO A 17 6.26 12.66 11.13
C PRO A 17 6.20 12.90 9.63
N THR A 18 7.31 13.38 9.06
CA THR A 18 7.49 13.45 7.61
C THR A 18 7.56 12.04 7.02
N PHE A 19 7.26 11.93 5.73
CA PHE A 19 7.42 10.69 4.99
C PHE A 19 8.77 10.72 4.28
N TYR A 20 9.81 10.11 4.88
CA TYR A 20 11.21 10.20 4.45
C TYR A 20 11.45 9.68 3.03
N VAL A 21 10.65 8.73 2.54
CA VAL A 21 10.71 8.30 1.13
C VAL A 21 10.52 9.49 0.17
N MET A 22 9.76 10.52 0.55
CA MET A 22 9.58 11.72 -0.29
C MET A 22 10.87 12.56 -0.36
N ASP A 23 11.67 12.57 0.69
CA ASP A 23 12.99 13.24 0.69
C ASP A 23 13.98 12.49 -0.20
N VAL A 24 13.93 11.14 -0.18
CA VAL A 24 14.71 10.31 -1.12
C VAL A 24 14.32 10.61 -2.58
N TRP A 25 13.02 10.73 -2.86
CA TRP A 25 12.56 11.11 -4.21
C TRP A 25 13.08 12.46 -4.66
N LYS A 26 13.06 13.45 -3.77
CA LYS A 26 13.58 14.78 -4.06
C LYS A 26 15.09 14.74 -4.34
N ALA A 27 15.86 14.02 -3.53
CA ALA A 27 17.30 13.83 -3.72
C ALA A 27 17.61 13.08 -5.03
N ALA A 28 16.85 12.02 -5.33
CA ALA A 28 16.97 11.26 -6.57
C ALA A 28 16.66 12.13 -7.81
N ALA A 29 15.61 12.96 -7.77
CA ALA A 29 15.27 13.89 -8.84
C ALA A 29 16.37 14.96 -9.04
N GLU A 30 17.00 15.46 -7.97
CA GLU A 30 18.14 16.39 -8.07
C GLU A 30 19.34 15.74 -8.74
N ARG A 31 19.71 14.51 -8.30
CA ARG A 31 20.80 13.77 -8.92
C ARG A 31 20.50 13.44 -10.39
N ALA A 32 19.26 13.08 -10.73
CA ALA A 32 18.88 12.81 -12.11
C ALA A 32 19.14 14.02 -13.04
N ARG A 33 18.91 15.24 -12.55
CA ARG A 33 19.19 16.48 -13.31
C ARG A 33 20.68 16.76 -13.47
N THR A 34 21.50 16.39 -12.50
CA THR A 34 22.93 16.74 -12.45
C THR A 34 23.82 15.65 -13.06
N HIS A 35 23.46 14.37 -12.94
CA HIS A 35 24.28 13.22 -13.33
C HIS A 35 23.60 12.34 -14.41
N GLY A 36 22.27 12.31 -14.45
CA GLY A 36 21.51 11.50 -15.42
C GLY A 36 21.61 9.97 -15.21
N ASP A 37 22.09 9.52 -14.06
CA ASP A 37 22.48 8.12 -13.80
C ASP A 37 21.65 7.42 -12.71
N VAL A 38 20.51 8.01 -12.31
CA VAL A 38 19.72 7.51 -11.16
C VAL A 38 18.94 6.26 -11.49
N LEU A 39 19.05 5.25 -10.61
CA LEU A 39 18.24 4.05 -10.57
C LEU A 39 17.33 4.09 -9.34
N VAL A 40 16.00 4.17 -9.54
CA VAL A 40 15.06 4.40 -8.45
C VAL A 40 14.46 3.07 -7.96
N LEU A 41 15.05 2.50 -6.91
CA LEU A 41 14.55 1.34 -6.19
C LEU A 41 13.84 1.73 -4.87
N ALA A 42 13.61 3.02 -4.64
CA ALA A 42 12.83 3.53 -3.50
C ALA A 42 11.32 3.60 -3.81
N ALA A 43 10.92 3.58 -5.09
CA ALA A 43 9.58 3.86 -5.53
C ALA A 43 8.56 2.78 -5.15
N GLY A 44 7.47 3.17 -4.49
CA GLY A 44 6.34 2.29 -4.19
C GLY A 44 5.31 2.26 -5.33
N GLN A 45 5.72 2.31 -6.59
CA GLN A 45 4.81 2.36 -7.74
C GLN A 45 5.33 1.56 -8.92
N PRO A 46 4.43 1.00 -9.77
CA PRO A 46 4.79 0.42 -11.05
C PRO A 46 5.54 1.41 -11.95
N SER A 47 6.47 0.91 -12.75
CA SER A 47 7.20 1.69 -13.77
C SER A 47 6.53 1.63 -15.15
N THR A 48 5.35 1.01 -15.23
CA THR A 48 4.56 0.83 -16.46
C THR A 48 3.38 1.81 -16.52
N PRO A 49 2.95 2.21 -17.71
CA PRO A 49 1.72 2.98 -17.88
C PRO A 49 0.48 2.13 -17.55
N ALA A 50 -0.67 2.80 -17.46
CA ALA A 50 -1.96 2.11 -17.43
C ALA A 50 -2.14 1.24 -18.67
N PRO A 51 -2.91 0.12 -18.60
CA PRO A 51 -3.14 -0.77 -19.73
C PRO A 51 -3.73 -0.08 -20.95
N GLY A 52 -3.43 -0.62 -22.15
CA GLY A 52 -3.91 -0.10 -23.40
C GLY A 52 -5.42 0.17 -23.46
N PRO A 53 -6.31 -0.74 -23.00
CA PRO A 53 -7.75 -0.50 -22.91
C PRO A 53 -8.13 0.72 -22.09
N VAL A 54 -7.47 0.94 -20.95
CA VAL A 54 -7.69 2.10 -20.07
C VAL A 54 -7.33 3.40 -20.79
N LEU A 55 -6.17 3.42 -21.48
CA LEU A 55 -5.72 4.60 -22.21
C LEU A 55 -6.65 4.95 -23.38
N ARG A 56 -7.20 3.94 -24.10
CA ARG A 56 -8.19 4.15 -25.16
C ARG A 56 -9.51 4.70 -24.57
N ALA A 57 -10.00 4.10 -23.50
CA ALA A 57 -11.23 4.54 -22.84
C ALA A 57 -11.09 5.96 -22.29
N THR A 58 -9.93 6.34 -21.79
CA THR A 58 -9.68 7.72 -21.34
C THR A 58 -9.83 8.72 -22.48
N LYS A 59 -9.25 8.41 -23.65
CA LYS A 59 -9.36 9.30 -24.83
C LYS A 59 -10.81 9.43 -25.28
N ALA A 60 -11.55 8.32 -25.33
CA ALA A 60 -12.97 8.35 -25.67
C ALA A 60 -13.78 9.16 -24.65
N ALA A 61 -13.54 8.96 -23.36
CA ALA A 61 -14.27 9.69 -22.33
C ALA A 61 -14.01 11.21 -22.35
N LEU A 62 -12.83 11.66 -22.80
CA LEU A 62 -12.55 13.09 -22.98
C LEU A 62 -13.37 13.71 -24.12
N ASP A 63 -13.72 12.93 -25.15
CA ASP A 63 -14.48 13.37 -26.30
C ASP A 63 -16.01 13.23 -26.09
N ASP A 64 -16.44 12.16 -25.42
CA ASP A 64 -17.82 11.71 -25.39
C ASP A 64 -18.56 12.03 -24.06
N GLU A 65 -17.83 12.23 -22.94
CA GLU A 65 -18.42 12.37 -21.63
C GLU A 65 -18.40 13.82 -21.11
N LEU A 66 -19.42 14.21 -20.38
CA LEU A 66 -19.48 15.53 -19.75
C LEU A 66 -18.41 15.73 -18.67
N LEU A 67 -17.92 14.64 -18.04
CA LEU A 67 -16.96 14.64 -16.93
C LEU A 67 -17.38 15.51 -15.74
N GLY A 68 -18.69 15.57 -15.48
CA GLY A 68 -19.28 16.25 -14.34
C GLY A 68 -19.17 15.45 -13.04
N TYR A 69 -19.95 15.84 -12.04
CA TYR A 69 -20.07 15.05 -10.80
C TYR A 69 -20.76 13.73 -11.07
N THR A 70 -20.25 12.69 -10.42
CA THR A 70 -20.85 11.34 -10.42
C THR A 70 -21.54 11.08 -9.07
N GLU A 71 -22.08 9.89 -8.89
CA GLU A 71 -22.54 9.42 -7.59
C GLU A 71 -21.40 9.43 -6.56
N THR A 72 -21.74 9.71 -5.32
CA THR A 72 -20.77 9.85 -4.22
C THR A 72 -19.92 8.57 -4.04
N PHE A 73 -20.52 7.40 -4.23
CA PHE A 73 -19.81 6.12 -4.13
C PHE A 73 -19.26 5.62 -5.48
N GLY A 74 -19.32 6.44 -6.52
CA GLY A 74 -18.83 6.13 -7.86
C GLY A 74 -19.89 5.60 -8.80
N ILE A 75 -19.55 5.59 -10.10
CA ILE A 75 -20.48 5.17 -11.16
C ILE A 75 -20.83 3.68 -11.02
N PRO A 76 -22.10 3.31 -11.33
CA PRO A 76 -22.57 1.92 -11.18
C PRO A 76 -21.74 0.91 -11.95
N GLU A 77 -21.30 1.24 -13.16
CA GLU A 77 -20.52 0.37 -14.04
C GLU A 77 -19.17 -0.01 -13.40
N LEU A 78 -18.50 0.93 -12.74
CA LEU A 78 -17.23 0.65 -12.07
C LEU A 78 -17.45 -0.17 -10.80
N ARG A 79 -18.50 0.14 -10.03
CA ARG A 79 -18.84 -0.61 -8.81
C ARG A 79 -19.15 -2.07 -9.17
N GLU A 80 -19.91 -2.33 -10.24
CA GLU A 80 -20.18 -3.68 -10.72
C GLU A 80 -18.91 -4.37 -11.24
N ALA A 81 -18.05 -3.69 -11.99
CA ALA A 81 -16.80 -4.26 -12.47
C ALA A 81 -15.88 -4.69 -11.31
N ILE A 82 -15.82 -3.90 -10.23
CA ILE A 82 -15.07 -4.24 -9.03
C ILE A 82 -15.73 -5.41 -8.28
N ALA A 83 -17.04 -5.42 -8.13
CA ALA A 83 -17.75 -6.53 -7.50
C ALA A 83 -17.52 -7.84 -8.29
N ALA A 84 -17.61 -7.80 -9.62
CA ALA A 84 -17.30 -8.92 -10.49
C ALA A 84 -15.84 -9.39 -10.33
N HIS A 85 -14.88 -8.45 -10.26
CA HIS A 85 -13.47 -8.76 -10.02
C HIS A 85 -13.27 -9.55 -8.72
N HIS A 86 -13.98 -9.19 -7.64
CA HIS A 86 -13.91 -9.93 -6.38
C HIS A 86 -14.57 -11.31 -6.47
N ARG A 87 -15.72 -11.44 -7.16
CA ARG A 87 -16.38 -12.72 -7.38
C ARG A 87 -15.54 -13.66 -8.23
N ASP A 88 -15.09 -13.19 -9.38
CA ASP A 88 -14.44 -14.04 -10.39
C ASP A 88 -12.96 -14.32 -10.06
N GLY A 89 -12.29 -13.37 -9.42
CA GLY A 89 -10.87 -13.47 -9.08
C GLY A 89 -10.58 -14.14 -7.73
N TYR A 90 -11.48 -13.97 -6.76
CA TYR A 90 -11.24 -14.42 -5.37
C TYR A 90 -12.37 -15.28 -4.80
N GLY A 91 -13.43 -15.55 -5.56
CA GLY A 91 -14.59 -16.33 -5.08
C GLY A 91 -15.40 -15.65 -3.99
N ILE A 92 -15.25 -14.32 -3.84
CA ILE A 92 -15.91 -13.53 -2.79
C ILE A 92 -17.25 -13.03 -3.32
N GLU A 93 -18.34 -13.35 -2.64
CA GLU A 93 -19.66 -12.80 -2.95
C GLU A 93 -19.67 -11.29 -2.62
N ALA A 94 -19.39 -10.44 -3.60
CA ALA A 94 -19.49 -8.99 -3.50
C ALA A 94 -20.56 -8.48 -4.48
N GLU A 95 -21.34 -7.50 -4.01
CA GLU A 95 -22.33 -6.78 -4.82
C GLU A 95 -21.84 -5.34 -5.08
N ALA A 96 -22.34 -4.71 -6.15
CA ALA A 96 -22.01 -3.31 -6.44
C ALA A 96 -22.31 -2.38 -5.26
N ASP A 97 -23.33 -2.69 -4.46
CA ASP A 97 -23.68 -1.91 -3.27
C ASP A 97 -22.68 -2.05 -2.12
N ASP A 98 -21.85 -3.07 -2.12
CA ASP A 98 -20.77 -3.21 -1.14
C ASP A 98 -19.57 -2.30 -1.45
N VAL A 99 -19.47 -1.84 -2.71
CA VAL A 99 -18.32 -1.10 -3.22
C VAL A 99 -18.49 0.40 -3.02
N VAL A 100 -17.51 1.02 -2.37
CA VAL A 100 -17.38 2.47 -2.22
C VAL A 100 -16.12 2.93 -2.94
N ILE A 101 -16.25 3.66 -4.04
CA ILE A 101 -15.12 4.21 -4.78
C ILE A 101 -14.57 5.44 -4.05
N THR A 102 -13.24 5.57 -4.05
CA THR A 102 -12.53 6.64 -3.33
C THR A 102 -11.41 7.25 -4.16
N THR A 103 -10.89 8.40 -3.72
CA THR A 103 -9.73 9.06 -4.34
C THR A 103 -8.44 8.33 -3.93
N GLY A 104 -8.23 7.15 -4.51
CA GLY A 104 -7.18 6.21 -4.13
C GLY A 104 -7.42 5.56 -2.76
N SER A 105 -6.62 4.56 -2.42
CA SER A 105 -6.66 3.92 -1.10
C SER A 105 -6.39 4.91 0.05
N SER A 106 -5.55 5.94 -0.16
CA SER A 106 -5.32 6.98 0.85
C SER A 106 -6.60 7.72 1.22
N GLY A 107 -7.46 8.01 0.22
CA GLY A 107 -8.79 8.58 0.45
C GLY A 107 -9.70 7.60 1.18
N ALA A 108 -9.62 6.30 0.86
CA ALA A 108 -10.37 5.25 1.54
C ALA A 108 -10.01 5.19 3.03
N PHE A 109 -8.72 5.14 3.37
CA PHE A 109 -8.27 5.11 4.77
C PHE A 109 -8.72 6.35 5.54
N THR A 110 -8.55 7.55 4.98
CA THR A 110 -8.94 8.79 5.67
C THR A 110 -10.45 8.84 5.91
N LEU A 111 -11.25 8.51 4.91
CA LEU A 111 -12.71 8.48 5.01
C LEU A 111 -13.18 7.42 6.01
N LEU A 112 -12.59 6.22 5.95
CA LEU A 112 -12.92 5.12 6.85
C LEU A 112 -12.58 5.43 8.30
N PHE A 113 -11.38 5.96 8.56
CA PHE A 113 -10.95 6.29 9.92
C PHE A 113 -11.87 7.35 10.55
N LEU A 114 -12.29 8.35 9.77
CA LEU A 114 -13.27 9.34 10.22
C LEU A 114 -14.66 8.75 10.44
N ALA A 115 -15.04 7.72 9.71
CA ALA A 115 -16.37 7.09 9.83
C ALA A 115 -16.45 6.06 10.96
N ALA A 116 -15.32 5.46 11.33
CA ALA A 116 -15.29 4.29 12.21
C ALA A 116 -14.69 4.56 13.59
N PHE A 117 -13.84 5.59 13.75
CA PHE A 117 -13.10 5.83 14.98
C PHE A 117 -13.33 7.24 15.52
N ASP A 118 -13.51 7.32 16.84
CA ASP A 118 -13.55 8.57 17.58
C ASP A 118 -12.15 8.95 18.11
N ILE A 119 -12.02 10.22 18.57
CA ILE A 119 -10.80 10.70 19.23
C ILE A 119 -10.56 9.88 20.50
N GLY A 120 -9.36 9.30 20.61
CA GLY A 120 -8.97 8.47 21.73
C GLY A 120 -9.14 6.97 21.52
N ASP A 121 -9.87 6.55 20.49
CA ASP A 121 -9.97 5.13 20.12
C ASP A 121 -8.59 4.53 19.85
N THR A 122 -8.41 3.28 20.28
CA THR A 122 -7.18 2.54 20.04
C THR A 122 -7.27 1.76 18.74
N VAL A 123 -6.31 1.98 17.85
CA VAL A 123 -6.18 1.21 16.60
C VAL A 123 -4.80 0.56 16.56
N VAL A 124 -4.80 -0.73 16.23
CA VAL A 124 -3.59 -1.56 16.19
C VAL A 124 -3.11 -1.68 14.75
N VAL A 125 -1.79 -1.57 14.56
CA VAL A 125 -1.11 -1.72 13.27
C VAL A 125 0.14 -2.60 13.43
N ALA A 126 0.57 -3.25 12.35
CA ALA A 126 1.85 -3.96 12.33
C ALA A 126 3.04 -2.98 12.30
N ARG A 127 4.15 -3.39 12.88
CA ARG A 127 5.47 -2.79 12.73
C ARG A 127 6.49 -3.90 12.41
N PRO A 128 7.22 -3.84 11.27
CA PRO A 128 7.16 -2.77 10.25
C PRO A 128 5.83 -2.72 9.51
N GLY A 129 5.46 -1.52 9.03
CA GLY A 129 4.19 -1.30 8.34
C GLY A 129 4.17 0.00 7.53
N TYR A 130 3.12 0.19 6.75
CA TYR A 130 2.97 1.40 5.93
C TYR A 130 2.70 2.62 6.83
N PRO A 131 3.57 3.66 6.77
CA PRO A 131 3.55 4.76 7.75
C PRO A 131 2.27 5.59 7.75
N ALA A 132 1.55 5.64 6.61
CA ALA A 132 0.35 6.47 6.51
C ALA A 132 -0.79 5.98 7.43
N TYR A 133 -0.86 4.69 7.79
CA TYR A 133 -1.86 4.23 8.76
C TYR A 133 -1.66 4.94 10.10
N ARG A 134 -0.48 4.78 10.69
CA ARG A 134 -0.09 5.39 11.97
C ARG A 134 -0.24 6.90 11.94
N ASN A 135 0.31 7.55 10.91
CA ASN A 135 0.35 9.00 10.84
C ASN A 135 -1.05 9.60 10.66
N THR A 136 -1.91 9.00 9.83
CA THR A 136 -3.28 9.46 9.61
C THR A 136 -4.12 9.26 10.87
N LEU A 137 -4.06 8.08 11.50
CA LEU A 137 -4.76 7.82 12.76
C LEU A 137 -4.36 8.80 13.86
N THR A 138 -3.04 9.04 14.01
CA THR A 138 -2.52 10.02 14.99
C THR A 138 -3.02 11.43 14.69
N ALA A 139 -3.02 11.86 13.42
CA ALA A 139 -3.54 13.16 13.01
C ALA A 139 -5.03 13.31 13.31
N LEU A 140 -5.80 12.22 13.24
CA LEU A 140 -7.22 12.19 13.58
C LEU A 140 -7.50 12.10 15.08
N GLY A 141 -6.46 11.85 15.89
CA GLY A 141 -6.55 11.82 17.35
C GLY A 141 -6.76 10.42 17.94
N CYS A 142 -6.62 9.37 17.16
CA CYS A 142 -6.61 7.99 17.66
C CYS A 142 -5.32 7.67 18.40
N ARG A 143 -5.38 6.71 19.29
CA ARG A 143 -4.22 6.08 19.94
C ARG A 143 -3.77 4.90 19.08
N VAL A 144 -2.53 4.92 18.63
CA VAL A 144 -1.98 3.84 17.81
C VAL A 144 -1.11 2.92 18.64
N ILE A 145 -1.37 1.61 18.58
CA ILE A 145 -0.51 0.55 19.09
C ILE A 145 0.16 -0.13 17.92
N GLU A 146 1.48 -0.14 17.93
CA GLU A 146 2.28 -0.86 16.93
C GLU A 146 2.67 -2.23 17.49
N LEU A 147 2.19 -3.32 16.89
CA LEU A 147 2.62 -4.69 17.22
C LEU A 147 4.01 -4.95 16.61
N ASP A 148 4.90 -5.51 17.42
CA ASP A 148 6.28 -5.82 17.01
C ASP A 148 6.31 -7.14 16.23
N CYS A 149 6.04 -7.08 14.94
CA CYS A 149 5.96 -8.23 14.05
C CYS A 149 7.34 -8.51 13.46
N GLY A 150 7.95 -9.63 13.85
CA GLY A 150 9.28 -10.03 13.40
C GLY A 150 9.27 -11.24 12.46
N PRO A 151 10.45 -11.79 12.14
CA PRO A 151 10.59 -12.98 11.30
C PRO A 151 9.80 -14.19 11.78
N GLN A 152 9.66 -14.36 13.11
CA GLN A 152 8.94 -15.46 13.77
C GLN A 152 7.44 -15.47 13.46
N THR A 153 6.85 -14.30 13.16
CA THR A 153 5.45 -14.15 12.72
C THR A 153 5.33 -13.79 11.24
N ARG A 154 6.41 -13.97 10.47
CA ARG A 154 6.52 -13.53 9.07
C ARG A 154 6.17 -12.04 8.91
N PHE A 155 6.51 -11.21 9.89
CA PHE A 155 6.22 -9.77 9.93
C PHE A 155 4.72 -9.42 9.89
N GLN A 156 3.86 -10.32 10.33
CA GLN A 156 2.40 -10.15 10.34
C GLN A 156 1.84 -10.24 11.76
N PRO A 157 0.74 -9.55 12.08
CA PRO A 157 0.01 -9.70 13.34
C PRO A 157 -0.56 -11.11 13.49
N THR A 158 -0.65 -11.58 14.72
CA THR A 158 -1.29 -12.85 15.07
C THR A 158 -2.35 -12.65 16.16
N VAL A 159 -3.28 -13.60 16.28
CA VAL A 159 -4.29 -13.58 17.35
C VAL A 159 -3.63 -13.56 18.73
N ALA A 160 -2.55 -14.33 18.94
CA ALA A 160 -1.83 -14.35 20.21
C ALA A 160 -1.32 -12.97 20.63
N MET A 161 -0.84 -12.16 19.68
CA MET A 161 -0.40 -10.78 19.97
C MET A 161 -1.57 -9.87 20.37
N LEU A 162 -2.77 -10.12 19.84
CA LEU A 162 -3.98 -9.37 20.20
C LEU A 162 -4.47 -9.74 21.60
N GLU A 163 -4.35 -11.00 21.97
CA GLU A 163 -4.71 -11.51 23.30
C GLU A 163 -3.79 -11.00 24.43
N GLU A 164 -2.57 -10.56 24.10
CA GLU A 164 -1.67 -9.90 25.05
C GLU A 164 -2.03 -8.43 25.31
N LEU A 165 -2.94 -7.83 24.56
CA LEU A 165 -3.39 -6.46 24.78
C LEU A 165 -4.28 -6.39 26.03
N PRO A 166 -4.19 -5.27 26.79
CA PRO A 166 -4.97 -5.10 28.04
C PRO A 166 -6.49 -5.03 27.79
N GLU A 167 -6.89 -4.62 26.59
CA GLU A 167 -8.28 -4.50 26.15
C GLU A 167 -8.36 -4.67 24.62
N PRO A 168 -9.48 -5.19 24.06
CA PRO A 168 -9.67 -5.24 22.62
C PRO A 168 -9.62 -3.82 22.01
N PRO A 169 -8.88 -3.61 20.89
CA PRO A 169 -8.82 -2.32 20.23
C PRO A 169 -10.09 -2.03 19.44
N ALA A 170 -10.38 -0.76 19.14
CA ALA A 170 -11.48 -0.37 18.27
C ALA A 170 -11.24 -0.84 16.82
N GLY A 171 -9.98 -0.94 16.38
CA GLY A 171 -9.62 -1.41 15.05
C GLY A 171 -8.28 -2.11 14.97
N LEU A 172 -8.16 -3.01 14.00
CA LEU A 172 -6.93 -3.68 13.59
C LEU A 172 -6.73 -3.46 12.09
N ILE A 173 -5.54 -2.98 11.70
CA ILE A 173 -5.16 -2.86 10.29
C ILE A 173 -4.12 -3.93 9.97
N VAL A 174 -4.42 -4.75 8.97
CA VAL A 174 -3.50 -5.72 8.38
C VAL A 174 -3.28 -5.40 6.92
N ALA A 175 -2.14 -5.80 6.35
CA ALA A 175 -1.83 -5.66 4.93
C ALA A 175 -1.28 -6.98 4.38
N SER A 176 -1.91 -7.50 3.33
CA SER A 176 -1.50 -8.75 2.70
C SER A 176 -1.77 -8.71 1.19
N PRO A 177 -0.70 -8.68 0.37
CA PRO A 177 0.73 -8.53 0.68
C PRO A 177 1.09 -7.20 1.33
N ALA A 178 2.09 -7.19 2.23
CA ALA A 178 2.44 -6.03 3.05
C ALA A 178 3.50 -5.12 2.41
N ASN A 179 3.40 -3.84 2.68
CA ASN A 179 4.47 -2.86 2.52
C ASN A 179 5.03 -2.50 3.92
N PRO A 180 6.32 -2.73 4.24
CA PRO A 180 7.45 -2.85 3.31
C PRO A 180 7.91 -4.29 3.03
N THR A 181 7.40 -5.31 3.71
CA THR A 181 8.01 -6.64 3.81
C THR A 181 7.71 -7.55 2.62
N GLY A 182 6.64 -7.27 1.86
CA GLY A 182 6.15 -8.17 0.82
C GLY A 182 5.52 -9.46 1.35
N THR A 183 5.42 -9.64 2.66
CA THR A 183 4.89 -10.86 3.27
C THR A 183 3.37 -10.95 3.15
N MET A 184 2.86 -12.17 3.07
CA MET A 184 1.44 -12.48 3.03
C MET A 184 1.01 -13.17 4.33
N ILE A 185 -0.23 -12.90 4.75
CA ILE A 185 -0.88 -13.61 5.86
C ILE A 185 -1.44 -14.92 5.28
N ALA A 186 -1.16 -16.03 5.96
CA ALA A 186 -1.74 -17.32 5.57
C ALA A 186 -3.29 -17.28 5.68
N PRO A 187 -4.02 -17.98 4.80
CA PRO A 187 -5.49 -17.94 4.78
C PRO A 187 -6.14 -18.25 6.14
N GLU A 188 -5.62 -19.25 6.85
CA GLU A 188 -6.13 -19.67 8.15
C GLU A 188 -5.87 -18.61 9.23
N GLU A 189 -4.74 -17.92 9.16
CA GLU A 189 -4.40 -16.85 10.09
C GLU A 189 -5.24 -15.60 9.85
N LEU A 190 -5.46 -15.20 8.58
CA LEU A 190 -6.36 -14.10 8.23
C LEU A 190 -7.78 -14.38 8.70
N ALA A 191 -8.27 -15.61 8.47
CA ALA A 191 -9.56 -16.04 8.94
C ALA A 191 -9.65 -16.07 10.49
N ALA A 192 -8.58 -16.45 11.18
CA ALA A 192 -8.52 -16.40 12.65
C ALA A 192 -8.57 -14.97 13.18
N LEU A 193 -7.83 -14.03 12.57
CA LEU A 193 -7.87 -12.61 12.89
C LEU A 193 -9.26 -12.03 12.66
N ALA A 194 -9.92 -12.36 11.54
CA ALA A 194 -11.27 -11.88 11.23
C ALA A 194 -12.29 -12.36 12.26
N ARG A 195 -12.26 -13.66 12.62
CA ARG A 195 -13.15 -14.21 13.67
C ARG A 195 -12.88 -13.61 15.04
N TRP A 196 -11.61 -13.40 15.39
CA TRP A 196 -11.25 -12.76 16.65
C TRP A 196 -11.80 -11.34 16.70
N CYS A 197 -11.62 -10.54 15.64
CA CYS A 197 -12.15 -9.18 15.54
C CYS A 197 -13.67 -9.13 15.69
N ASP A 198 -14.40 -10.02 15.00
CA ASP A 198 -15.86 -10.11 15.11
C ASP A 198 -16.30 -10.44 16.55
N ALA A 199 -15.62 -11.37 17.21
CA ALA A 199 -15.93 -11.78 18.58
C ALA A 199 -15.70 -10.69 19.63
N HIS A 200 -14.78 -9.76 19.36
CA HIS A 200 -14.38 -8.71 20.30
C HIS A 200 -14.88 -7.31 19.92
N GLY A 201 -15.66 -7.17 18.85
CA GLY A 201 -16.15 -5.88 18.38
C GLY A 201 -15.06 -4.97 17.80
N THR A 202 -13.95 -5.53 17.39
CA THR A 202 -12.84 -4.84 16.73
C THR A 202 -13.10 -4.76 15.23
N LEU A 203 -12.95 -3.58 14.63
CA LEU A 203 -13.06 -3.44 13.17
C LEU A 203 -11.77 -3.94 12.50
N LEU A 204 -11.84 -5.04 11.75
CA LEU A 204 -10.74 -5.47 10.90
C LEU A 204 -10.73 -4.64 9.61
N ILE A 205 -9.58 -4.04 9.30
CA ILE A 205 -9.31 -3.32 8.05
C ILE A 205 -8.20 -4.07 7.34
N SER A 206 -8.54 -4.73 6.22
CA SER A 206 -7.61 -5.49 5.40
C SER A 206 -7.17 -4.64 4.20
N ASP A 207 -5.90 -4.23 4.18
CA ASP A 207 -5.29 -3.56 3.03
C ASP A 207 -4.85 -4.61 2.01
N GLU A 208 -5.64 -4.74 0.94
CA GLU A 208 -5.48 -5.73 -0.13
C GLU A 208 -5.02 -5.06 -1.44
N ILE A 209 -4.42 -3.86 -1.37
CA ILE A 209 -4.04 -3.07 -2.56
C ILE A 209 -3.00 -3.76 -3.46
N TYR A 210 -2.29 -4.77 -2.95
CA TYR A 210 -1.33 -5.56 -3.70
C TYR A 210 -1.89 -6.88 -4.22
N HIS A 211 -3.18 -7.17 -4.04
CA HIS A 211 -3.82 -8.34 -4.64
C HIS A 211 -3.57 -8.36 -6.15
N GLY A 212 -3.31 -9.56 -6.69
CA GLY A 212 -2.84 -9.76 -8.05
C GLY A 212 -1.31 -9.71 -8.23
N ILE A 213 -0.55 -9.30 -7.18
CA ILE A 213 0.91 -9.30 -7.17
C ILE A 213 1.36 -10.24 -6.04
N ALA A 214 1.36 -11.53 -6.31
CA ALA A 214 1.85 -12.58 -5.44
C ALA A 214 2.72 -13.56 -6.24
N TYR A 215 3.65 -14.24 -5.61
CA TYR A 215 4.64 -15.08 -6.27
C TYR A 215 4.59 -16.50 -5.71
N SER A 216 4.67 -17.49 -6.61
CA SER A 216 4.86 -18.89 -6.25
C SER A 216 6.34 -19.25 -6.30
N ASP A 217 6.86 -19.87 -5.26
CA ASP A 217 8.24 -20.36 -5.23
C ASP A 217 8.43 -21.59 -6.14
N SER A 218 7.34 -22.24 -6.57
CA SER A 218 7.36 -23.38 -7.50
C SER A 218 7.46 -23.00 -8.97
N GLY A 219 7.54 -21.70 -9.30
CA GLY A 219 7.64 -21.20 -10.69
C GLY A 219 6.35 -21.33 -11.50
N GLY A 220 5.24 -21.59 -10.84
CA GLY A 220 3.89 -21.60 -11.40
C GLY A 220 3.22 -20.21 -11.44
N ASP A 221 1.94 -20.19 -11.74
CA ASP A 221 1.10 -19.00 -11.64
C ASP A 221 1.08 -18.45 -10.20
N THR A 222 0.66 -17.20 -10.06
CA THR A 222 0.64 -16.48 -8.78
C THR A 222 -0.04 -17.28 -7.66
N GLU A 223 0.54 -17.26 -6.45
CA GLU A 223 -0.10 -17.85 -5.27
C GLU A 223 -1.46 -17.18 -5.01
N PRO A 224 -2.49 -17.97 -4.64
CA PRO A 224 -3.77 -17.42 -4.27
C PRO A 224 -3.63 -16.52 -3.04
N VAL A 225 -4.22 -15.34 -3.12
CA VAL A 225 -4.32 -14.41 -1.99
C VAL A 225 -5.70 -14.54 -1.35
N SER A 226 -5.76 -14.51 -0.02
CA SER A 226 -7.02 -14.55 0.72
C SER A 226 -7.48 -13.16 1.09
N SER A 227 -8.79 -12.94 1.07
CA SER A 227 -9.42 -11.70 1.51
C SER A 227 -10.10 -11.86 2.87
N ALA A 228 -10.07 -10.82 3.69
CA ALA A 228 -10.79 -10.81 4.95
C ALA A 228 -12.31 -11.03 4.77
N TRP A 229 -12.85 -10.64 3.61
CA TRP A 229 -14.28 -10.81 3.28
C TRP A 229 -14.72 -12.26 3.03
N GLU A 230 -13.80 -13.18 2.81
CA GLU A 230 -14.11 -14.61 2.78
C GLU A 230 -14.63 -15.12 4.14
N THR A 231 -14.15 -14.51 5.23
CA THR A 231 -14.52 -14.93 6.59
C THR A 231 -15.48 -13.96 7.25
N SER A 232 -15.33 -12.65 7.09
CA SER A 232 -16.16 -11.65 7.78
C SER A 232 -16.60 -10.53 6.85
N ARG A 233 -17.93 -10.38 6.69
CA ARG A 233 -18.56 -9.25 5.99
C ARG A 233 -18.64 -7.99 6.87
N GLU A 234 -18.22 -8.08 8.14
CA GLU A 234 -18.07 -6.94 9.04
C GLU A 234 -16.68 -6.28 8.94
N SER A 235 -15.73 -6.95 8.27
CA SER A 235 -14.44 -6.37 7.92
C SER A 235 -14.57 -5.31 6.82
N VAL A 236 -13.58 -4.41 6.72
CA VAL A 236 -13.42 -3.53 5.57
C VAL A 236 -12.21 -4.00 4.76
N VAL A 237 -12.41 -4.20 3.47
CA VAL A 237 -11.33 -4.49 2.52
C VAL A 237 -11.01 -3.23 1.73
N ILE A 238 -9.74 -2.87 1.63
CA ILE A 238 -9.26 -1.74 0.84
C ILE A 238 -8.56 -2.25 -0.41
N GLY A 239 -9.05 -1.82 -1.58
CA GLY A 239 -8.45 -2.08 -2.88
C GLY A 239 -8.02 -0.80 -3.60
N SER A 240 -7.24 -0.93 -4.66
CA SER A 240 -6.77 0.21 -5.45
C SER A 240 -6.35 -0.18 -6.86
N VAL A 241 -6.59 0.71 -7.82
CA VAL A 241 -6.03 0.57 -9.16
C VAL A 241 -4.53 0.95 -9.23
N SER A 242 -3.95 1.42 -8.11
CA SER A 242 -2.59 1.99 -8.10
C SER A 242 -1.47 0.98 -8.33
N LYS A 243 -1.65 -0.31 -7.97
CA LYS A 243 -0.55 -1.28 -7.92
C LYS A 243 -0.62 -2.30 -9.04
N TYR A 244 -1.44 -3.35 -8.89
CA TYR A 244 -1.61 -4.35 -9.95
C TYR A 244 -2.01 -3.70 -11.29
N PHE A 245 -2.96 -2.77 -11.26
CA PHE A 245 -3.49 -2.13 -12.47
C PHE A 245 -2.59 -1.03 -13.07
N SER A 246 -1.41 -0.74 -12.51
CA SER A 246 -0.46 0.28 -13.01
C SER A 246 -1.07 1.68 -13.18
N MET A 247 -2.05 2.05 -12.34
CA MET A 247 -2.80 3.31 -12.43
C MET A 247 -2.56 4.23 -11.22
N THR A 248 -1.32 4.33 -10.73
CA THR A 248 -0.99 5.07 -9.50
C THR A 248 -1.43 6.54 -9.55
N GLY A 249 -1.14 7.24 -10.64
CA GLY A 249 -1.47 8.66 -10.84
C GLY A 249 -2.95 8.96 -11.07
N TRP A 250 -3.77 7.95 -11.33
CA TRP A 250 -5.21 8.08 -11.58
C TRP A 250 -6.02 8.35 -10.32
N ARG A 251 -5.41 8.13 -9.16
CA ARG A 251 -5.99 8.39 -7.84
C ARG A 251 -7.37 7.75 -7.65
N LEU A 252 -7.46 6.45 -7.92
CA LEU A 252 -8.68 5.68 -7.75
C LEU A 252 -8.42 4.45 -6.88
N GLY A 253 -9.31 4.21 -5.94
CA GLY A 253 -9.35 3.04 -5.06
C GLY A 253 -10.79 2.74 -4.67
N TRP A 254 -10.96 1.71 -3.88
CA TRP A 254 -12.26 1.33 -3.36
C TRP A 254 -12.14 0.69 -1.98
N MET A 255 -13.26 0.57 -1.31
CA MET A 255 -13.43 -0.33 -0.18
C MET A 255 -14.67 -1.19 -0.37
N LEU A 256 -14.59 -2.43 0.07
CA LEU A 256 -15.76 -3.23 0.39
C LEU A 256 -16.13 -2.88 1.82
N ALA A 257 -17.33 -2.33 2.01
CA ALA A 257 -17.72 -1.74 3.28
C ALA A 257 -18.95 -2.43 3.89
N PRO A 258 -18.91 -2.80 5.18
CA PRO A 258 -20.07 -3.34 5.90
C PRO A 258 -21.27 -2.40 5.81
N ARG A 259 -22.48 -2.96 5.72
CA ARG A 259 -23.73 -2.19 5.60
C ARG A 259 -23.87 -1.13 6.70
N ARG A 260 -23.44 -1.44 7.92
CA ARG A 260 -23.52 -0.52 9.08
C ARG A 260 -22.69 0.76 8.92
N LEU A 261 -21.60 0.74 8.16
CA LEU A 261 -20.73 1.90 7.96
C LEU A 261 -21.17 2.77 6.77
N ARG A 262 -21.90 2.24 5.79
CA ARG A 262 -22.25 2.95 4.55
C ARG A 262 -22.97 4.29 4.77
N PRO A 263 -23.94 4.44 5.71
CA PRO A 263 -24.57 5.74 5.94
C PRO A 263 -23.59 6.80 6.45
N ALA A 264 -22.61 6.44 7.29
CA ALA A 264 -21.58 7.35 7.76
C ALA A 264 -20.61 7.72 6.63
N LEU A 265 -20.14 6.72 5.86
CA LEU A 265 -19.29 6.92 4.70
C LEU A 265 -19.97 7.82 3.66
N GLN A 266 -21.27 7.63 3.37
CA GLN A 266 -22.03 8.47 2.44
C GLN A 266 -22.07 9.93 2.90
N ARG A 267 -22.39 10.18 4.17
CA ARG A 267 -22.42 11.54 4.72
C ARG A 267 -21.06 12.24 4.64
N LEU A 268 -19.99 11.54 5.01
CA LEU A 268 -18.64 12.11 5.00
C LEU A 268 -18.14 12.32 3.57
N ALA A 269 -18.26 11.32 2.68
CA ALA A 269 -17.81 11.42 1.31
C ALA A 269 -18.50 12.56 0.56
N SER A 270 -19.83 12.68 0.67
CA SER A 270 -20.58 13.76 0.00
C SER A 270 -20.18 15.16 0.47
N ASN A 271 -19.75 15.32 1.72
CA ASN A 271 -19.33 16.61 2.27
C ASN A 271 -17.83 16.91 2.06
N MET A 272 -16.99 15.90 1.95
CA MET A 272 -15.53 16.08 1.89
C MET A 272 -14.97 16.05 0.47
N THR A 273 -15.50 15.19 -0.39
CA THR A 273 -14.98 14.95 -1.74
C THR A 273 -16.01 15.05 -2.84
N VAL A 274 -17.30 15.09 -2.49
CA VAL A 274 -18.48 15.05 -3.38
C VAL A 274 -18.56 13.72 -4.12
N CYS A 275 -17.59 13.43 -5.00
CA CYS A 275 -17.44 12.17 -5.74
C CYS A 275 -15.97 11.90 -6.07
N PRO A 276 -15.60 10.66 -6.46
CA PRO A 276 -14.27 10.36 -6.99
C PRO A 276 -14.06 11.02 -8.38
N PRO A 277 -12.80 11.11 -8.89
CA PRO A 277 -12.49 11.69 -10.20
C PRO A 277 -13.22 10.99 -11.34
N ALA A 278 -14.11 11.69 -12.06
CA ALA A 278 -14.97 11.13 -13.09
C ALA A 278 -14.19 10.44 -14.21
N ILE A 279 -13.20 11.12 -14.80
CA ILE A 279 -12.38 10.58 -15.90
C ILE A 279 -11.68 9.26 -15.50
N SER A 280 -11.20 9.16 -14.25
CA SER A 280 -10.56 7.95 -13.74
C SER A 280 -11.55 6.80 -13.58
N GLN A 281 -12.81 7.08 -13.23
CA GLN A 281 -13.85 6.07 -13.09
C GLN A 281 -14.23 5.47 -14.44
N TYR A 282 -14.54 6.30 -15.44
CA TYR A 282 -14.86 5.82 -16.79
C TYR A 282 -13.74 4.97 -17.38
N ALA A 283 -12.50 5.42 -17.21
CA ALA A 283 -11.34 4.69 -17.69
C ALA A 283 -11.13 3.35 -16.95
N ALA A 284 -11.30 3.34 -15.63
CA ALA A 284 -10.99 2.19 -14.79
C ALA A 284 -11.95 0.99 -15.00
N VAL A 285 -13.17 1.20 -15.50
CA VAL A 285 -14.06 0.08 -15.90
C VAL A 285 -13.32 -0.88 -16.85
N HIS A 286 -12.50 -0.36 -17.74
CA HIS A 286 -11.76 -1.14 -18.75
C HIS A 286 -10.48 -1.81 -18.20
N ALA A 287 -10.09 -1.51 -16.97
CA ALA A 287 -8.95 -2.16 -16.32
C ALA A 287 -9.25 -3.61 -15.88
N PHE A 288 -10.51 -3.96 -15.70
CA PHE A 288 -10.96 -5.28 -15.24
C PHE A 288 -11.23 -6.27 -16.39
N GLY A 289 -11.09 -5.83 -17.65
CA GLY A 289 -11.32 -6.67 -18.83
C GLY A 289 -10.14 -7.63 -19.12
N ALA A 290 -10.41 -8.70 -19.89
CA ALA A 290 -9.42 -9.74 -20.22
C ALA A 290 -8.17 -9.21 -20.95
N GLU A 291 -8.32 -8.22 -21.85
CA GLU A 291 -7.19 -7.60 -22.54
C GLU A 291 -6.25 -6.90 -21.56
N ALA A 292 -6.80 -6.09 -20.64
CA ALA A 292 -6.01 -5.42 -19.60
C ALA A 292 -5.34 -6.43 -18.68
N LYS A 293 -6.06 -7.50 -18.27
CA LYS A 293 -5.53 -8.55 -17.41
C LYS A 293 -4.30 -9.23 -18.04
N THR A 294 -4.34 -9.53 -19.32
CA THR A 294 -3.21 -10.15 -20.05
C THR A 294 -1.95 -9.27 -19.99
N GLU A 295 -2.09 -7.96 -20.16
CA GLU A 295 -1.00 -6.99 -20.07
C GLU A 295 -0.46 -6.89 -18.64
N LEU A 296 -1.36 -6.79 -17.64
CA LEU A 296 -1.03 -6.66 -16.23
C LEU A 296 -0.32 -7.91 -15.67
N ASP A 297 -0.78 -9.11 -16.04
CA ASP A 297 -0.11 -10.36 -15.69
C ASP A 297 1.31 -10.42 -16.28
N GLY A 298 1.53 -9.79 -17.45
CA GLY A 298 2.87 -9.58 -18.02
C GLY A 298 3.78 -8.72 -17.14
N HIS A 299 3.21 -7.70 -16.47
CA HIS A 299 3.95 -6.88 -15.49
C HIS A 299 4.31 -7.70 -14.26
N VAL A 300 3.39 -8.52 -13.73
CA VAL A 300 3.66 -9.38 -12.57
C VAL A 300 4.77 -10.38 -12.87
N ARG A 301 4.79 -11.00 -14.05
CA ARG A 301 5.89 -11.88 -14.48
C ARG A 301 7.24 -11.16 -14.50
N ARG A 302 7.28 -9.88 -14.89
CA ARG A 302 8.49 -9.05 -14.80
C ARG A 302 8.90 -8.82 -13.35
N TYR A 303 7.95 -8.51 -12.46
CA TYR A 303 8.25 -8.34 -11.04
C TYR A 303 8.77 -9.63 -10.42
N ALA A 304 8.22 -10.79 -10.77
CA ALA A 304 8.74 -12.09 -10.32
C ALA A 304 10.19 -12.31 -10.72
N ARG A 305 10.57 -11.98 -11.97
CA ARG A 305 11.96 -12.02 -12.43
C ARG A 305 12.86 -11.06 -11.62
N ASN A 306 12.42 -9.84 -11.44
CA ASN A 306 13.17 -8.84 -10.69
C ASN A 306 13.33 -9.22 -9.21
N ARG A 307 12.28 -9.82 -8.60
CA ARG A 307 12.36 -10.43 -7.27
C ARG A 307 13.48 -11.46 -7.18
N ALA A 308 13.49 -12.40 -8.10
CA ALA A 308 14.52 -13.46 -8.13
C ALA A 308 15.94 -12.86 -8.20
N LEU A 309 16.16 -11.89 -9.10
CA LEU A 309 17.45 -11.19 -9.22
C LEU A 309 17.88 -10.52 -7.91
N LEU A 310 16.96 -9.84 -7.21
CA LEU A 310 17.29 -9.20 -5.93
C LEU A 310 17.55 -10.22 -4.82
N LEU A 311 16.69 -11.23 -4.68
CA LEU A 311 16.85 -12.25 -3.63
C LEU A 311 18.10 -13.11 -3.82
N GLU A 312 18.59 -13.28 -5.05
CA GLU A 312 19.86 -13.92 -5.36
C GLU A 312 21.05 -12.95 -5.18
N GLY A 313 20.91 -11.70 -5.65
CA GLY A 313 22.01 -10.74 -5.69
C GLY A 313 22.32 -10.08 -4.34
N LEU A 314 21.33 -9.79 -3.50
CA LEU A 314 21.53 -9.10 -2.23
C LEU A 314 22.40 -9.92 -1.23
N PRO A 315 22.23 -11.24 -1.06
CA PRO A 315 23.12 -12.04 -0.22
C PRO A 315 24.58 -12.01 -0.67
N ALA A 316 24.83 -11.97 -1.99
CA ALA A 316 26.20 -11.85 -2.52
C ALA A 316 26.86 -10.50 -2.18
N LEU A 317 26.06 -9.48 -1.84
CA LEU A 317 26.50 -8.16 -1.35
C LEU A 317 26.58 -8.10 0.19
N GLY A 318 26.40 -9.21 0.90
CA GLY A 318 26.39 -9.27 2.36
C GLY A 318 25.03 -8.92 3.00
N ILE A 319 23.99 -8.64 2.23
CA ILE A 319 22.64 -8.34 2.73
C ILE A 319 21.84 -9.65 2.75
N THR A 320 21.92 -10.38 3.87
CA THR A 320 21.38 -11.74 4.00
C THR A 320 20.09 -11.84 4.79
N ASP A 321 19.76 -10.85 5.60
CA ASP A 321 18.61 -10.86 6.50
C ASP A 321 17.42 -10.17 5.80
N LEU A 322 16.69 -10.97 5.01
CA LEU A 322 15.61 -10.53 4.12
C LEU A 322 14.26 -11.06 4.59
N ALA A 323 13.22 -10.23 4.51
CA ALA A 323 11.85 -10.70 4.61
C ALA A 323 11.49 -11.56 3.37
N PRO A 324 10.53 -12.50 3.48
CA PRO A 324 10.22 -13.47 2.43
C PRO A 324 9.83 -12.92 1.05
N ALA A 325 9.27 -11.71 0.96
CA ALA A 325 8.81 -11.07 -0.28
C ALA A 325 7.83 -11.95 -1.10
N ASP A 326 6.80 -12.49 -0.45
CA ASP A 326 5.80 -13.39 -1.06
C ASP A 326 4.94 -12.69 -2.11
N GLY A 327 4.73 -11.37 -1.96
CA GLY A 327 3.94 -10.55 -2.85
C GLY A 327 4.37 -9.08 -2.87
N ALA A 328 3.53 -8.20 -3.41
CA ALA A 328 3.88 -6.82 -3.70
C ALA A 328 5.10 -6.72 -4.63
N PHE A 329 5.94 -5.70 -4.49
CA PHE A 329 7.18 -5.57 -5.26
C PHE A 329 8.30 -4.98 -4.40
N TYR A 330 8.44 -5.52 -3.17
CA TYR A 330 9.43 -5.06 -2.19
C TYR A 330 10.27 -6.21 -1.65
N ALA A 331 11.58 -5.97 -1.50
CA ALA A 331 12.46 -6.71 -0.63
C ALA A 331 12.82 -5.81 0.57
N TYR A 332 12.60 -6.31 1.78
CA TYR A 332 12.90 -5.61 3.03
C TYR A 332 14.02 -6.31 3.75
N ALA A 333 15.07 -5.57 4.06
CA ALA A 333 16.32 -6.10 4.56
C ALA A 333 16.72 -5.44 5.87
N ASP A 334 17.26 -6.23 6.81
CA ASP A 334 18.04 -5.74 7.95
C ASP A 334 19.51 -5.58 7.51
N ILE A 335 20.04 -4.38 7.64
CA ILE A 335 21.41 -3.99 7.34
C ILE A 335 22.20 -3.60 8.59
N GLY A 336 21.70 -3.96 9.77
CA GLY A 336 22.29 -3.54 11.05
C GLY A 336 23.76 -3.94 11.25
N HIS A 337 24.23 -4.93 10.54
CA HIS A 337 25.64 -5.32 10.50
C HIS A 337 26.49 -4.44 9.56
N LEU A 338 25.87 -3.72 8.61
CA LEU A 338 26.52 -2.78 7.70
C LEU A 338 26.38 -1.33 8.20
N SER A 339 25.21 -0.96 8.74
CA SER A 339 24.94 0.40 9.22
C SER A 339 23.87 0.42 10.31
N GLN A 340 24.06 1.32 11.28
CA GLN A 340 23.05 1.66 12.30
C GLN A 340 22.31 2.97 11.97
N ASP A 341 22.48 3.50 10.77
CA ASP A 341 21.78 4.70 10.26
C ASP A 341 21.38 4.47 8.80
N SER A 342 20.22 3.86 8.62
CA SER A 342 19.67 3.54 7.28
C SER A 342 19.44 4.80 6.42
N THR A 343 19.16 5.94 7.04
CA THR A 343 18.93 7.19 6.31
C THR A 343 20.22 7.67 5.68
N ARG A 344 21.30 7.72 6.47
CA ARG A 344 22.61 8.10 5.99
C ARG A 344 23.14 7.09 4.97
N TRP A 345 22.98 5.80 5.23
CA TRP A 345 23.41 4.73 4.32
C TRP A 345 22.73 4.85 2.95
N CYS A 346 21.41 5.06 2.90
CA CYS A 346 20.67 5.29 1.64
C CYS A 346 21.14 6.57 0.92
N ALA A 347 21.41 7.63 1.67
CA ALA A 347 21.92 8.90 1.10
C ALA A 347 23.33 8.73 0.50
N ASP A 348 24.23 8.03 1.19
CA ASP A 348 25.58 7.73 0.73
C ASP A 348 25.57 6.84 -0.52
N LEU A 349 24.72 5.80 -0.56
CA LEU A 349 24.51 4.97 -1.76
C LEU A 349 24.02 5.81 -2.95
N LEU A 350 23.00 6.63 -2.74
CA LEU A 350 22.52 7.53 -3.80
C LEU A 350 23.65 8.45 -4.30
N ALA A 351 24.42 9.03 -3.37
CA ALA A 351 25.50 9.96 -3.72
C ALA A 351 26.63 9.31 -4.51
N HIS A 352 27.00 8.06 -4.24
CA HIS A 352 28.16 7.43 -4.86
C HIS A 352 27.80 6.51 -6.04
N THR A 353 26.62 5.90 -6.00
CA THR A 353 26.23 4.87 -7.00
C THR A 353 25.09 5.29 -7.91
N GLY A 354 24.32 6.32 -7.52
CA GLY A 354 23.07 6.68 -8.20
C GLY A 354 21.88 5.77 -7.87
N VAL A 355 22.03 4.82 -6.95
CA VAL A 355 20.93 3.91 -6.55
C VAL A 355 20.16 4.53 -5.38
N ALA A 356 18.87 4.81 -5.60
CA ALA A 356 17.97 5.36 -4.59
C ALA A 356 17.19 4.24 -3.90
N LEU A 357 17.32 4.11 -2.57
CA LEU A 357 16.64 3.12 -1.73
C LEU A 357 15.79 3.83 -0.67
N ALA A 358 14.78 3.14 -0.13
CA ALA A 358 13.97 3.67 0.96
C ALA A 358 14.51 3.24 2.33
N PRO A 359 14.90 4.18 3.22
CA PRO A 359 15.33 3.84 4.56
C PRO A 359 14.16 3.28 5.38
N GLY A 360 14.45 2.35 6.29
CA GLY A 360 13.46 1.65 7.09
C GLY A 360 12.75 2.51 8.12
N ILE A 361 13.29 3.68 8.44
CA ILE A 361 12.76 4.61 9.45
C ILE A 361 11.30 5.02 9.19
N ASP A 362 10.85 4.99 7.93
CA ASP A 362 9.44 5.23 7.60
C ASP A 362 8.54 4.11 8.11
N PHE A 363 9.01 2.88 8.00
CA PHE A 363 8.19 1.67 8.17
C PHE A 363 8.25 1.10 9.57
N ASP A 364 9.35 1.32 10.28
CA ASP A 364 9.59 0.78 11.62
C ASP A 364 10.12 1.87 12.56
N THR A 365 9.32 2.26 13.54
CA THR A 365 9.67 3.28 14.53
C THR A 365 10.75 2.84 15.52
N ARG A 366 11.05 1.54 15.60
CA ARG A 366 12.02 0.96 16.51
C ARG A 366 13.30 0.52 15.81
N ASN A 367 13.18 -0.32 14.78
CA ASN A 367 14.31 -0.93 14.10
C ASN A 367 14.59 -0.32 12.71
N GLY A 368 13.80 0.67 12.29
CA GLY A 368 13.92 1.29 10.98
C GLY A 368 15.29 1.94 10.70
N HIS A 369 16.03 2.32 11.77
CA HIS A 369 17.38 2.85 11.66
C HIS A 369 18.40 1.86 11.08
N ARG A 370 18.09 0.56 11.11
CA ARG A 370 18.94 -0.53 10.63
C ARG A 370 18.32 -1.36 9.50
N THR A 371 17.22 -0.93 8.92
CA THR A 371 16.53 -1.64 7.84
C THR A 371 16.38 -0.79 6.60
N VAL A 372 16.20 -1.42 5.44
CA VAL A 372 15.99 -0.76 4.16
C VAL A 372 14.97 -1.51 3.31
N ARG A 373 14.29 -0.80 2.42
CA ARG A 373 13.36 -1.38 1.44
C ARG A 373 13.86 -1.14 0.03
N PHE A 374 13.96 -2.22 -0.75
CA PHE A 374 14.20 -2.22 -2.18
C PHE A 374 12.88 -2.41 -2.91
N SER A 375 12.57 -1.58 -3.89
CA SER A 375 11.45 -1.81 -4.81
C SER A 375 11.97 -2.46 -6.09
N PHE A 376 11.32 -3.54 -6.51
CA PHE A 376 11.64 -4.22 -7.77
C PHE A 376 10.55 -4.04 -8.86
N ALA A 377 9.73 -2.98 -8.73
CA ALA A 377 8.74 -2.63 -9.74
C ALA A 377 9.32 -2.00 -11.02
N GLY A 378 10.62 -1.72 -11.04
CA GLY A 378 11.36 -1.11 -12.15
C GLY A 378 11.55 -1.98 -13.38
N ALA A 379 12.32 -1.48 -14.36
CA ALA A 379 12.78 -2.29 -15.48
C ALA A 379 13.82 -3.32 -14.98
N THR A 380 13.85 -4.52 -15.60
CA THR A 380 14.80 -5.57 -15.21
C THR A 380 16.25 -5.11 -15.34
N ALA A 381 16.57 -4.40 -16.41
CA ALA A 381 17.91 -3.84 -16.61
C ALA A 381 18.33 -2.85 -15.50
N ASP A 382 17.38 -2.10 -14.93
CA ASP A 382 17.67 -1.19 -13.81
C ASP A 382 18.02 -1.95 -12.54
N ILE A 383 17.39 -3.11 -12.31
CA ILE A 383 17.70 -3.98 -11.17
C ILE A 383 19.09 -4.61 -11.33
N GLU A 384 19.39 -5.15 -12.52
CA GLU A 384 20.70 -5.73 -12.84
C GLU A 384 21.84 -4.71 -12.68
N GLU A 385 21.67 -3.50 -13.22
CA GLU A 385 22.65 -2.43 -13.11
C GLU A 385 22.76 -1.91 -11.66
N ALA A 386 21.66 -1.83 -10.92
CA ALA A 386 21.71 -1.45 -9.50
C ALA A 386 22.57 -2.44 -8.69
N LEU A 387 22.32 -3.74 -8.83
CA LEU A 387 23.14 -4.79 -8.18
C LEU A 387 24.61 -4.68 -8.57
N ALA A 388 24.91 -4.46 -9.86
CA ALA A 388 26.27 -4.30 -10.34
C ALA A 388 26.96 -3.06 -9.77
N ARG A 389 26.25 -1.92 -9.59
CA ARG A 389 26.79 -0.72 -8.96
C ARG A 389 27.05 -0.90 -7.47
N LEU A 390 26.10 -1.52 -6.77
CA LEU A 390 26.25 -1.84 -5.35
C LEU A 390 27.45 -2.76 -5.12
N ALA A 391 27.64 -3.78 -5.97
CA ALA A 391 28.81 -4.68 -5.89
C ALA A 391 30.15 -3.94 -6.07
N ARG A 392 30.22 -2.99 -7.01
CA ARG A 392 31.43 -2.17 -7.23
C ARG A 392 31.73 -1.21 -6.10
N TYR A 393 30.71 -0.77 -5.38
CA TYR A 393 30.86 0.15 -4.25
C TYR A 393 31.39 -0.54 -2.98
N SER A 394 31.38 -1.88 -2.93
CA SER A 394 31.81 -2.70 -1.78
C SER A 394 31.09 -2.26 -0.51
N ILE A 395 29.80 -2.56 -0.46
CA ILE A 395 28.90 -2.20 0.65
C ILE A 395 29.39 -2.85 1.96
#